data_825d3c2db327a89ded24e7a761c5f016
#
_entry.id   825d3c2db327a89ded24e7a761c5f016
#
_cell.length_a   1.000
_cell.length_b   1.000
_cell.length_c   1.000
_cell.angle_alpha   90.00
_cell.angle_beta   90.00
_cell.angle_gamma   90.00
#
_symmetry.space_group_name_H-M   'P 1'
#
loop_
_entity.id
_entity.type
_entity.pdbx_description
1 polymer ?
#
loop_
_entity_poly.entity_id
_entity_poly.type
_entity_poly.pdbx_seq_one_letter_code
_entity_poly.pdbx_strand_id
1 'polypeptide(L)'
;LSPLSSGIEAEAPGMLQGNQPPQFENIINLLVNELTSLPRPFILVLDDLHVIQSEFVLKIIAYLLEHLPPQMHLALLSRTDPLLPLSRLRARNQLTDIRADQLRFTRDEIAAFLNDVMGLALSADDLSAMETRTEGWIATLQLAALSMQSSKDIHNFVSAFTGSHHYVMDYLVEEVLGLQPKKVGD
;
A
#
# COMPACT_ATOMS: atom_id res chain seq x y z
N LEU A 1 -23.38 -7.85 -7.68
CA LEU A 1 -22.15 -8.18 -8.38
C LEU A 1 -22.54 -9.13 -9.52
N SER A 2 -22.69 -8.63 -10.75
CA SER A 2 -22.78 -9.48 -11.92
C SER A 2 -21.46 -10.22 -12.10
N PRO A 3 -21.45 -11.52 -12.41
CA PRO A 3 -20.22 -12.24 -12.67
C PRO A 3 -19.49 -11.58 -13.85
N LEU A 4 -18.21 -11.35 -13.67
CA LEU A 4 -17.27 -11.02 -14.74
C LEU A 4 -17.44 -12.11 -15.80
N SER A 5 -17.70 -11.70 -17.02
CA SER A 5 -18.30 -12.46 -18.11
C SER A 5 -17.75 -13.87 -18.32
N SER A 6 -18.63 -14.71 -18.82
CA SER A 6 -18.43 -16.11 -19.23
C SER A 6 -17.29 -16.38 -20.23
N GLY A 7 -16.60 -15.34 -20.73
CA GLY A 7 -15.51 -15.47 -21.73
C GLY A 7 -14.22 -16.05 -21.16
N ILE A 8 -13.73 -15.50 -20.05
CA ILE A 8 -12.46 -15.99 -19.45
C ILE A 8 -12.63 -17.40 -18.88
N GLU A 9 -13.79 -17.71 -18.28
CA GLU A 9 -14.07 -19.04 -17.75
C GLU A 9 -14.14 -20.12 -18.83
N ALA A 10 -14.53 -19.75 -20.05
CA ALA A 10 -14.68 -20.70 -21.16
C ALA A 10 -13.37 -20.91 -21.95
N GLU A 11 -12.56 -19.89 -22.16
CA GLU A 11 -11.36 -19.95 -23.02
C GLU A 11 -10.06 -20.20 -22.27
N ALA A 12 -9.90 -19.68 -21.05
CA ALA A 12 -8.67 -19.84 -20.27
C ALA A 12 -8.32 -21.31 -19.95
N PRO A 13 -9.27 -22.21 -19.58
CA PRO A 13 -8.96 -23.63 -19.37
C PRO A 13 -8.49 -24.35 -20.62
N GLY A 14 -8.98 -23.97 -21.82
CA GLY A 14 -8.57 -24.56 -23.10
C GLY A 14 -7.14 -24.18 -23.48
N MET A 15 -6.70 -22.95 -23.16
CA MET A 15 -5.35 -22.48 -23.40
C MET A 15 -4.31 -23.13 -22.49
N LEU A 16 -4.71 -23.54 -21.28
CA LEU A 16 -3.84 -24.23 -20.33
C LEU A 16 -3.65 -25.71 -20.64
N GLN A 17 -4.50 -26.31 -21.52
CA GLN A 17 -4.47 -27.73 -21.87
C GLN A 17 -3.74 -28.03 -23.18
N GLY A 18 -3.23 -27.03 -23.88
CA GLY A 18 -2.44 -27.20 -25.10
C GLY A 18 -1.04 -27.77 -24.83
N ASN A 19 -0.48 -28.51 -25.81
CA ASN A 19 0.87 -29.09 -25.73
C ASN A 19 2.02 -28.07 -25.71
N GLN A 20 1.73 -26.79 -25.81
CA GLN A 20 2.67 -25.67 -25.59
C GLN A 20 2.16 -24.84 -24.43
N PRO A 21 3.04 -24.41 -23.51
CA PRO A 21 2.64 -23.48 -22.44
C PRO A 21 2.07 -22.23 -23.13
N PRO A 22 0.86 -21.78 -22.74
CA PRO A 22 0.29 -20.57 -23.31
C PRO A 22 1.23 -19.41 -23.04
N GLN A 23 1.51 -18.63 -24.09
CA GLN A 23 2.23 -17.39 -23.90
C GLN A 23 1.36 -16.54 -22.96
N PHE A 24 1.90 -16.12 -21.83
CA PHE A 24 1.15 -15.35 -20.81
C PHE A 24 0.53 -14.08 -21.41
N GLU A 25 1.16 -13.53 -22.44
CA GLU A 25 0.69 -12.39 -23.21
C GLU A 25 -0.72 -12.61 -23.78
N ASN A 26 -1.01 -13.81 -24.26
CA ASN A 26 -2.34 -14.14 -24.80
C ASN A 26 -3.41 -14.11 -23.70
N ILE A 27 -3.08 -14.62 -22.51
CA ILE A 27 -3.97 -14.61 -21.35
C ILE A 27 -4.22 -13.18 -20.89
N ILE A 28 -3.16 -12.38 -20.80
CA ILE A 28 -3.30 -10.96 -20.39
C ILE A 28 -4.07 -10.17 -21.43
N ASN A 29 -3.86 -10.42 -22.74
CA ASN A 29 -4.62 -9.74 -23.79
C ASN A 29 -6.12 -10.07 -23.73
N LEU A 30 -6.50 -11.32 -23.44
CA LEU A 30 -7.90 -11.68 -23.21
C LEU A 30 -8.47 -10.93 -22.01
N LEU A 31 -7.74 -10.91 -20.89
CA LEU A 31 -8.15 -10.18 -19.70
C LEU A 31 -8.32 -8.68 -19.99
N VAL A 32 -7.36 -8.06 -20.69
CA VAL A 32 -7.41 -6.64 -21.07
C VAL A 32 -8.63 -6.35 -21.95
N ASN A 33 -8.93 -7.22 -22.91
CA ASN A 33 -10.10 -7.08 -23.80
C ASN A 33 -11.41 -7.14 -23.00
N GLU A 34 -11.53 -8.08 -22.06
CA GLU A 34 -12.70 -8.19 -21.19
C GLU A 34 -12.83 -6.94 -20.29
N LEU A 35 -11.73 -6.50 -19.69
CA LEU A 35 -11.70 -5.30 -18.86
C LEU A 35 -12.07 -4.03 -19.65
N THR A 36 -11.69 -3.97 -20.93
CA THR A 36 -12.04 -2.84 -21.82
C THR A 36 -13.55 -2.77 -22.08
N SER A 37 -14.26 -3.89 -21.99
CA SER A 37 -15.72 -3.93 -22.16
C SER A 37 -16.49 -3.40 -20.94
N LEU A 38 -15.84 -3.21 -19.80
CA LEU A 38 -16.48 -2.72 -18.59
C LEU A 38 -16.98 -1.28 -18.77
N PRO A 39 -18.23 -0.98 -18.35
CA PRO A 39 -18.87 0.31 -18.62
C PRO A 39 -18.39 1.42 -17.68
N ARG A 40 -17.64 1.12 -16.63
CA ARG A 40 -17.23 2.09 -15.60
C ARG A 40 -15.74 2.00 -15.31
N PRO A 41 -15.07 3.13 -15.05
CA PRO A 41 -13.71 3.13 -14.54
C PRO A 41 -13.60 2.37 -13.20
N PHE A 42 -12.47 1.72 -12.99
CA PHE A 42 -12.15 1.01 -11.75
C PHE A 42 -10.65 1.11 -11.45
N ILE A 43 -10.31 0.84 -10.20
CA ILE A 43 -8.93 0.80 -9.71
C ILE A 43 -8.63 -0.62 -9.27
N LEU A 44 -7.56 -1.21 -9.81
CA LEU A 44 -6.98 -2.44 -9.28
C LEU A 44 -5.83 -2.03 -8.33
N VAL A 45 -5.89 -2.52 -7.10
CA VAL A 45 -4.85 -2.27 -6.10
C VAL A 45 -4.05 -3.54 -5.89
N LEU A 46 -2.73 -3.46 -6.04
CA LEU A 46 -1.78 -4.51 -5.68
C LEU A 46 -0.97 -4.02 -4.49
N ASP A 47 -1.31 -4.56 -3.32
CA ASP A 47 -0.63 -4.24 -2.07
C ASP A 47 0.57 -5.16 -1.85
N ASP A 48 1.52 -4.71 -1.04
CA ASP A 48 2.75 -5.44 -0.68
C ASP A 48 3.54 -5.98 -1.90
N LEU A 49 3.60 -5.22 -2.98
CA LEU A 49 4.26 -5.65 -4.23
C LEU A 49 5.72 -6.09 -4.00
N HIS A 50 6.38 -5.58 -2.96
CA HIS A 50 7.75 -5.93 -2.60
C HIS A 50 7.96 -7.40 -2.20
N VAL A 51 6.90 -8.14 -1.84
CA VAL A 51 6.99 -9.57 -1.51
C VAL A 51 7.08 -10.45 -2.76
N ILE A 52 6.76 -9.89 -3.94
CA ILE A 52 6.83 -10.61 -5.21
C ILE A 52 8.29 -10.67 -5.68
N GLN A 53 8.90 -11.86 -5.57
CA GLN A 53 10.27 -12.14 -6.02
C GLN A 53 10.32 -12.83 -7.38
N SER A 54 9.21 -13.30 -7.91
CA SER A 54 9.14 -14.00 -9.19
C SER A 54 9.30 -13.03 -10.35
N GLU A 55 10.41 -13.13 -11.09
CA GLU A 55 10.63 -12.36 -12.32
C GLU A 55 9.52 -12.58 -13.35
N PHE A 56 8.93 -13.77 -13.38
CA PHE A 56 7.82 -14.08 -14.28
C PHE A 56 6.58 -13.25 -13.93
N VAL A 57 6.23 -13.16 -12.65
CA VAL A 57 5.10 -12.34 -12.21
C VAL A 57 5.35 -10.86 -12.46
N LEU A 58 6.57 -10.38 -12.21
CA LEU A 58 6.95 -8.99 -12.52
C LEU A 58 6.88 -8.68 -14.03
N LYS A 59 7.22 -9.64 -14.89
CA LYS A 59 7.04 -9.51 -16.36
C LYS A 59 5.56 -9.42 -16.74
N ILE A 60 4.68 -10.19 -16.10
CA ILE A 60 3.22 -10.11 -16.32
C ILE A 60 2.71 -8.72 -15.93
N ILE A 61 3.10 -8.21 -14.76
CA ILE A 61 2.70 -6.88 -14.29
C ILE A 61 3.23 -5.79 -15.24
N ALA A 62 4.49 -5.90 -15.68
CA ALA A 62 5.07 -4.97 -16.64
C ALA A 62 4.32 -4.97 -17.98
N TYR A 63 3.95 -6.13 -18.48
CA TYR A 63 3.15 -6.27 -19.69
C TYR A 63 1.75 -5.67 -19.53
N LEU A 64 1.09 -5.93 -18.41
CA LEU A 64 -0.20 -5.33 -18.08
C LEU A 64 -0.11 -3.79 -18.03
N LEU A 65 0.94 -3.23 -17.41
CA LEU A 65 1.17 -1.79 -17.35
C LEU A 65 1.30 -1.14 -18.74
N GLU A 66 1.86 -1.85 -19.72
CA GLU A 66 1.98 -1.35 -21.08
C GLU A 66 0.66 -1.42 -21.88
N HIS A 67 -0.30 -2.25 -21.43
CA HIS A 67 -1.55 -2.54 -22.12
C HIS A 67 -2.79 -2.22 -21.28
N LEU A 68 -2.67 -1.32 -20.30
CA LEU A 68 -3.81 -0.96 -19.43
C LEU A 68 -4.98 -0.42 -20.24
N PRO A 69 -6.20 -0.97 -20.06
CA PRO A 69 -7.39 -0.42 -20.69
C PRO A 69 -7.69 0.97 -20.12
N PRO A 70 -8.31 1.88 -20.90
CA PRO A 70 -8.58 3.27 -20.48
C PRO A 70 -9.41 3.39 -19.20
N GLN A 71 -10.24 2.38 -18.88
CA GLN A 71 -11.09 2.36 -17.69
C GLN A 71 -10.35 1.91 -16.44
N MET A 72 -9.14 1.33 -16.58
CA MET A 72 -8.40 0.73 -15.47
C MET A 72 -7.30 1.68 -14.97
N HIS A 73 -7.30 1.94 -13.68
CA HIS A 73 -6.17 2.51 -12.98
C HIS A 73 -5.52 1.41 -12.13
N LEU A 74 -4.20 1.38 -12.09
CA LEU A 74 -3.45 0.44 -11.28
C LEU A 74 -2.75 1.19 -10.16
N ALA A 75 -3.06 0.86 -8.91
CA ALA A 75 -2.36 1.35 -7.74
C ALA A 75 -1.42 0.26 -7.22
N LEU A 76 -0.13 0.56 -7.14
CA LEU A 76 0.91 -0.35 -6.65
C LEU A 76 1.43 0.19 -5.33
N LEU A 77 1.26 -0.59 -4.25
CA LEU A 77 1.80 -0.26 -2.94
C LEU A 77 3.01 -1.14 -2.67
N SER A 78 4.11 -0.52 -2.24
CA SER A 78 5.37 -1.24 -2.05
C SER A 78 6.24 -0.51 -1.04
N ARG A 79 6.96 -1.24 -0.19
CA ARG A 79 7.94 -0.66 0.75
C ARG A 79 9.24 -0.27 0.06
N THR A 80 9.51 -0.83 -1.12
CA THR A 80 10.70 -0.56 -1.92
C THR A 80 10.30 -0.24 -3.35
N ASP A 81 11.17 0.39 -4.11
CA ASP A 81 10.92 0.62 -5.54
C ASP A 81 10.78 -0.74 -6.25
N PRO A 82 9.64 -1.00 -6.92
CA PRO A 82 9.44 -2.25 -7.63
C PRO A 82 10.34 -2.34 -8.87
N LEU A 83 10.78 -3.56 -9.19
CA LEU A 83 11.57 -3.86 -10.39
C LEU A 83 10.68 -3.85 -11.66
N LEU A 84 10.05 -2.70 -11.92
CA LEU A 84 9.18 -2.46 -13.06
C LEU A 84 9.74 -1.30 -13.92
N PRO A 85 9.40 -1.23 -15.20
CA PRO A 85 9.94 -0.20 -16.13
C PRO A 85 9.26 1.17 -15.93
N LEU A 86 9.25 1.70 -14.69
CA LEU A 86 8.53 2.92 -14.29
C LEU A 86 9.04 4.19 -15.00
N SER A 87 10.30 4.20 -15.44
CA SER A 87 10.88 5.35 -16.13
C SER A 87 10.14 5.72 -17.43
N ARG A 88 9.64 4.71 -18.17
CA ARG A 88 8.84 4.95 -19.38
C ARG A 88 7.50 5.59 -19.06
N LEU A 89 6.85 5.13 -17.99
CA LEU A 89 5.57 5.66 -17.54
C LEU A 89 5.71 7.10 -17.05
N ARG A 90 6.80 7.41 -16.33
CA ARG A 90 7.14 8.80 -15.96
C ARG A 90 7.32 9.69 -17.16
N ALA A 91 8.10 9.24 -18.16
CA ALA A 91 8.35 10.02 -19.38
C ALA A 91 7.07 10.31 -20.18
N ARG A 92 6.06 9.45 -20.07
CA ARG A 92 4.76 9.61 -20.74
C ARG A 92 3.70 10.31 -19.87
N ASN A 93 4.07 10.77 -18.67
CA ASN A 93 3.13 11.33 -17.68
C ASN A 93 1.96 10.38 -17.33
N GLN A 94 2.27 9.08 -17.26
CA GLN A 94 1.30 8.01 -16.96
C GLN A 94 1.51 7.42 -15.55
N LEU A 95 2.40 8.01 -14.75
CA LEU A 95 2.70 7.57 -13.40
C LEU A 95 2.61 8.74 -12.43
N THR A 96 1.88 8.53 -11.35
CA THR A 96 1.91 9.37 -10.16
C THR A 96 2.69 8.64 -9.08
N ASP A 97 3.81 9.19 -8.64
CA ASP A 97 4.58 8.68 -7.52
C ASP A 97 4.10 9.37 -6.23
N ILE A 98 3.78 8.58 -5.22
CA ILE A 98 3.52 9.06 -3.85
C ILE A 98 4.57 8.43 -2.95
N ARG A 99 5.41 9.25 -2.34
CA ARG A 99 6.53 8.81 -1.52
C ARG A 99 6.23 8.94 -0.02
N ALA A 100 7.06 8.28 0.79
CA ALA A 100 6.89 8.24 2.24
C ALA A 100 6.80 9.62 2.90
N ASP A 101 7.56 10.60 2.42
CA ASP A 101 7.53 11.99 2.89
C ASP A 101 6.18 12.68 2.63
N GLN A 102 5.50 12.31 1.54
CA GLN A 102 4.17 12.84 1.18
C GLN A 102 3.03 12.14 1.95
N LEU A 103 3.31 11.01 2.60
CA LEU A 103 2.34 10.24 3.41
C LEU A 103 2.42 10.59 4.90
N ARG A 104 3.43 11.36 5.31
CA ARG A 104 3.55 11.84 6.68
C ARG A 104 2.50 12.91 6.94
N PHE A 105 1.85 12.81 8.09
CA PHE A 105 0.92 13.83 8.55
C PHE A 105 1.68 15.12 8.87
N THR A 106 1.16 16.22 8.37
CA THR A 106 1.56 17.56 8.78
C THR A 106 1.10 17.84 10.22
N ARG A 107 1.65 18.86 10.84
CA ARG A 107 1.25 19.28 12.20
C ARG A 107 -0.27 19.55 12.33
N ASP A 108 -0.86 20.16 11.31
CA ASP A 108 -2.31 20.46 11.30
C ASP A 108 -3.12 19.18 11.19
N GLU A 109 -2.69 18.21 10.36
CA GLU A 109 -3.32 16.90 10.25
C GLU A 109 -3.17 16.06 11.54
N ILE A 110 -2.01 16.14 12.20
CA ILE A 110 -1.79 15.52 13.52
C ILE A 110 -2.75 16.12 14.55
N ALA A 111 -2.89 17.46 14.58
CA ALA A 111 -3.79 18.13 15.50
C ALA A 111 -5.26 17.73 15.24
N ALA A 112 -5.70 17.75 13.99
CA ALA A 112 -7.04 17.31 13.62
C ALA A 112 -7.27 15.83 13.97
N PHE A 113 -6.31 14.96 13.68
CA PHE A 113 -6.43 13.54 14.01
C PHE A 113 -6.50 13.30 15.54
N LEU A 114 -5.55 13.83 16.30
CA LEU A 114 -5.49 13.56 17.75
C LEU A 114 -6.58 14.26 18.54
N ASN A 115 -6.92 15.51 18.20
CA ASN A 115 -7.90 16.28 18.96
C ASN A 115 -9.33 16.09 18.44
N ASP A 116 -9.55 16.20 17.12
CA ASP A 116 -10.92 16.19 16.58
C ASP A 116 -11.43 14.77 16.35
N VAL A 117 -10.59 13.84 15.86
CA VAL A 117 -10.99 12.45 15.59
C VAL A 117 -10.88 11.59 16.85
N MET A 118 -9.73 11.67 17.56
CA MET A 118 -9.46 10.82 18.73
C MET A 118 -9.92 11.45 20.05
N GLY A 119 -10.29 12.74 20.07
CA GLY A 119 -10.87 13.44 21.22
C GLY A 119 -9.92 13.68 22.40
N LEU A 120 -8.60 13.82 22.14
CA LEU A 120 -7.58 13.87 23.21
C LEU A 120 -7.36 15.27 23.81
N ALA A 121 -7.74 16.35 23.13
CA ALA A 121 -7.57 17.74 23.55
C ALA A 121 -6.12 18.11 23.95
N LEU A 122 -5.15 17.70 23.14
CA LEU A 122 -3.73 17.95 23.35
C LEU A 122 -3.37 19.43 23.21
N SER A 123 -2.43 19.91 24.04
CA SER A 123 -1.88 21.24 23.93
C SER A 123 -0.97 21.39 22.68
N ALA A 124 -0.63 22.62 22.31
CA ALA A 124 0.31 22.89 21.21
C ALA A 124 1.68 22.27 21.45
N ASP A 125 2.14 22.22 22.71
CA ASP A 125 3.42 21.63 23.11
C ASP A 125 3.38 20.09 22.98
N ASP A 126 2.26 19.46 23.43
CA ASP A 126 2.06 18.01 23.30
C ASP A 126 2.00 17.59 21.83
N LEU A 127 1.29 18.36 20.97
CA LEU A 127 1.24 18.12 19.54
C LEU A 127 2.62 18.22 18.87
N SER A 128 3.43 19.21 19.27
CA SER A 128 4.80 19.36 18.77
C SER A 128 5.70 18.19 19.20
N ALA A 129 5.52 17.71 20.44
CA ALA A 129 6.24 16.54 20.92
C ALA A 129 5.82 15.26 20.16
N MET A 130 4.52 15.08 19.88
CA MET A 130 4.02 13.96 19.11
C MET A 130 4.52 14.00 17.66
N GLU A 131 4.48 15.15 16.99
CA GLU A 131 5.04 15.33 15.65
C GLU A 131 6.51 14.88 15.59
N THR A 132 7.33 15.38 16.53
CA THR A 132 8.76 15.05 16.58
C THR A 132 9.01 13.56 16.80
N ARG A 133 8.22 12.90 17.65
CA ARG A 133 8.44 11.50 18.06
C ARG A 133 7.86 10.48 17.11
N THR A 134 6.80 10.84 16.41
CA THR A 134 6.15 9.98 15.42
C THR A 134 6.60 10.26 14.00
N GLU A 135 7.29 11.37 13.79
CA GLU A 135 7.67 11.87 12.47
C GLU A 135 6.48 11.95 11.49
N GLY A 136 5.26 12.14 12.02
CA GLY A 136 4.03 12.20 11.25
C GLY A 136 3.51 10.85 10.76
N TRP A 137 4.04 9.72 11.20
CA TRP A 137 3.53 8.40 10.81
C TRP A 137 2.21 8.09 11.48
N ILE A 138 1.14 7.92 10.66
CA ILE A 138 -0.23 7.71 11.13
C ILE A 138 -0.37 6.45 12.00
N ALA A 139 0.30 5.36 11.66
CA ALA A 139 0.26 4.14 12.46
C ALA A 139 0.77 4.37 13.88
N THR A 140 1.91 5.08 14.03
CA THR A 140 2.47 5.43 15.33
C THR A 140 1.58 6.41 16.09
N LEU A 141 0.99 7.40 15.39
CA LEU A 141 0.03 8.34 15.97
C LEU A 141 -1.21 7.64 16.51
N GLN A 142 -1.76 6.68 15.76
CA GLN A 142 -2.92 5.91 16.16
C GLN A 142 -2.64 5.04 17.39
N LEU A 143 -1.52 4.33 17.42
CA LEU A 143 -1.12 3.53 18.58
C LEU A 143 -0.92 4.39 19.83
N ALA A 144 -0.28 5.55 19.66
CA ALA A 144 -0.12 6.53 20.75
C ALA A 144 -1.47 7.05 21.24
N ALA A 145 -2.38 7.41 20.32
CA ALA A 145 -3.71 7.91 20.65
C ALA A 145 -4.53 6.89 21.43
N LEU A 146 -4.56 5.62 21.00
CA LEU A 146 -5.24 4.54 21.73
C LEU A 146 -4.66 4.35 23.13
N SER A 147 -3.35 4.45 23.27
CA SER A 147 -2.68 4.37 24.58
C SER A 147 -3.02 5.56 25.48
N MET A 148 -3.07 6.78 24.91
CA MET A 148 -3.43 8.01 25.63
C MET A 148 -4.88 7.99 26.12
N GLN A 149 -5.83 7.41 25.35
CA GLN A 149 -7.22 7.26 25.78
C GLN A 149 -7.38 6.42 27.05
N SER A 150 -6.45 5.50 27.30
CA SER A 150 -6.41 4.66 28.51
C SER A 150 -5.60 5.29 29.65
N SER A 151 -4.91 6.40 29.40
CA SER A 151 -4.03 7.06 30.37
C SER A 151 -4.81 8.06 31.23
N LYS A 152 -4.46 8.13 32.52
CA LYS A 152 -5.00 9.15 33.43
C LYS A 152 -4.30 10.51 33.31
N ASP A 153 -3.12 10.54 32.74
CA ASP A 153 -2.28 11.74 32.58
C ASP A 153 -1.66 11.73 31.19
N ILE A 154 -2.34 12.43 30.28
CA ILE A 154 -1.94 12.49 28.87
C ILE A 154 -0.61 13.23 28.70
N HIS A 155 -0.40 14.33 29.44
CA HIS A 155 0.82 15.11 29.32
C HIS A 155 2.05 14.31 29.75
N ASN A 156 1.96 13.58 30.86
CA ASN A 156 3.03 12.69 31.31
C ASN A 156 3.26 11.54 30.31
N PHE A 157 2.20 10.99 29.74
CA PHE A 157 2.31 9.99 28.67
C PHE A 157 3.06 10.54 27.46
N VAL A 158 2.66 11.71 26.96
CA VAL A 158 3.34 12.36 25.82
C VAL A 158 4.81 12.58 26.15
N SER A 159 5.14 13.06 27.37
CA SER A 159 6.53 13.29 27.79
C SER A 159 7.37 12.01 27.81
N ALA A 160 6.77 10.88 28.20
CA ALA A 160 7.42 9.57 28.30
C ALA A 160 7.38 8.77 26.99
N PHE A 161 6.53 9.16 26.03
CA PHE A 161 6.36 8.41 24.78
C PHE A 161 7.65 8.40 23.97
N THR A 162 8.12 7.20 23.63
CA THR A 162 9.29 6.96 22.77
C THR A 162 8.96 5.93 21.72
N GLY A 163 9.76 5.83 20.66
CA GLY A 163 9.61 4.78 19.65
C GLY A 163 9.76 3.35 20.18
N SER A 164 10.25 3.19 21.42
CA SER A 164 10.35 1.90 22.12
C SER A 164 9.13 1.60 23.00
N HIS A 165 8.04 2.37 22.92
CA HIS A 165 6.80 2.05 23.62
C HIS A 165 6.28 0.68 23.17
N HIS A 166 5.86 -0.19 24.13
CA HIS A 166 5.58 -1.59 23.84
C HIS A 166 4.56 -1.80 22.70
N TYR A 167 3.49 -1.03 22.59
CA TYR A 167 2.52 -1.15 21.49
C TYR A 167 3.15 -0.80 20.12
N VAL A 168 4.06 0.17 20.07
CA VAL A 168 4.79 0.50 18.85
C VAL A 168 5.77 -0.61 18.51
N MET A 169 6.45 -1.17 19.53
CA MET A 169 7.35 -2.30 19.34
C MET A 169 6.62 -3.57 18.88
N ASP A 170 5.47 -3.89 19.49
CA ASP A 170 4.65 -5.03 19.08
C ASP A 170 4.22 -4.89 17.61
N TYR A 171 3.71 -3.72 17.22
CA TYR A 171 3.37 -3.44 15.82
C TYR A 171 4.59 -3.58 14.89
N LEU A 172 5.75 -3.02 15.26
CA LEU A 172 6.96 -3.13 14.43
C LEU A 172 7.45 -4.56 14.31
N VAL A 173 7.32 -5.36 15.36
CA VAL A 173 7.70 -6.79 15.35
C VAL A 173 6.75 -7.58 14.45
N GLU A 174 5.45 -7.39 14.56
CA GLU A 174 4.45 -8.13 13.81
C GLU A 174 4.41 -7.72 12.33
N GLU A 175 4.32 -6.43 12.04
CA GLU A 175 4.06 -5.90 10.70
C GLU A 175 5.34 -5.57 9.91
N VAL A 176 6.42 -5.23 10.59
CA VAL A 176 7.66 -4.81 9.91
C VAL A 176 8.70 -5.90 9.92
N LEU A 177 9.02 -6.49 11.09
CA LEU A 177 10.07 -7.50 11.20
C LEU A 177 9.58 -8.90 10.81
N GLY A 178 8.32 -9.25 11.13
CA GLY A 178 7.74 -10.55 10.77
C GLY A 178 7.65 -10.78 9.26
N LEU A 179 7.56 -9.72 8.47
CA LEU A 179 7.50 -9.77 7.01
C LEU A 179 8.87 -9.63 6.31
N GLN A 180 9.96 -9.41 7.06
CA GLN A 180 11.30 -9.32 6.48
C GLN A 180 11.82 -10.73 6.09
N PRO A 181 12.51 -10.87 4.94
CA PRO A 181 13.21 -12.11 4.62
C PRO A 181 14.23 -12.45 5.71
N LYS A 182 14.30 -13.69 6.12
CA LYS A 182 15.15 -14.23 7.23
C LYS A 182 16.64 -13.87 7.22
N LYS A 183 17.11 -12.98 6.34
CA LYS A 183 18.50 -12.53 6.23
C LYS A 183 18.89 -11.34 7.11
N VAL A 184 17.95 -10.77 7.86
CA VAL A 184 18.19 -9.55 8.68
C VAL A 184 18.16 -9.87 10.19
N GLY A 185 18.03 -11.13 10.58
CA GLY A 185 17.86 -11.55 11.98
C GLY A 185 19.01 -12.40 12.55
N ASP A 186 20.22 -12.39 11.92
CA ASP A 186 21.43 -13.02 12.49
C ASP A 186 22.46 -11.95 12.88
#